data_b20655501bd62635b1e96160beaadef0
#
_entry.id   b20655501bd62635b1e96160beaadef0
#
_cell.length_a   1.000
_cell.length_b   1.000
_cell.length_c   1.000
_cell.angle_alpha   90.00
_cell.angle_beta   90.00
_cell.angle_gamma   90.00
#
_symmetry.space_group_name_H-M   'P 1'
#
loop_
_entity.id
_entity.type
_entity.pdbx_description
1 polymer ?
#
loop_
_entity_poly.entity_id
_entity_poly.type
_entity_poly.pdbx_seq_one_letter_code
_entity_poly.pdbx_strand_id
1 'polypeptide(L)'
;MSDPDRFALAAYVHLTLRLRLGRVVDAEWLVQDASYVREIRALCARQENPQFVECVAQLDELLAAILADGTPAPRALVDIDLCL
;
A
#
# COMPACT_ATOMS: atom_id res chain seq x y z
N MET A 1 3.37 -4.05 13.54
CA MET A 1 2.38 -4.90 12.87
C MET A 1 3.06 -6.13 12.32
N SER A 2 2.46 -7.28 12.51
CA SER A 2 3.05 -8.52 12.02
C SER A 2 2.79 -8.71 10.54
N ASP A 3 3.57 -9.59 9.89
CA ASP A 3 3.37 -9.88 8.47
C ASP A 3 1.98 -10.39 8.14
N PRO A 4 1.39 -11.32 8.93
CA PRO A 4 0.03 -11.76 8.64
C PRO A 4 -0.98 -10.62 8.69
N ASP A 5 -0.78 -9.65 9.60
CA ASP A 5 -1.69 -8.51 9.68
C ASP A 5 -1.56 -7.62 8.47
N ARG A 6 -0.34 -7.43 7.98
CA ARG A 6 -0.13 -6.64 6.77
C ARG A 6 -0.81 -7.28 5.57
N PHE A 7 -0.65 -8.58 5.44
CA PHE A 7 -1.29 -9.28 4.33
C PHE A 7 -2.81 -9.24 4.43
N ALA A 8 -3.33 -9.28 5.65
CA ALA A 8 -4.78 -9.18 5.83
C ALA A 8 -5.29 -7.83 5.34
N LEU A 9 -4.58 -6.76 5.68
CA LEU A 9 -4.95 -5.42 5.23
C LEU A 9 -4.84 -5.31 3.71
N ALA A 10 -3.76 -5.83 3.16
CA ALA A 10 -3.54 -5.79 1.72
C ALA A 10 -4.58 -6.60 0.98
N ALA A 11 -4.96 -7.75 1.52
CA ALA A 11 -5.97 -8.59 0.90
C ALA A 11 -7.32 -7.89 0.89
N TYR A 12 -7.66 -7.20 1.96
CA TYR A 12 -8.91 -6.45 2.03
C TYR A 12 -8.96 -5.40 0.92
N VAL A 13 -7.89 -4.64 0.77
CA VAL A 13 -7.81 -3.61 -0.26
C VAL A 13 -7.87 -4.25 -1.65
N HIS A 14 -7.12 -5.31 -1.84
CA HIS A 14 -7.09 -6.03 -3.11
C HIS A 14 -8.50 -6.49 -3.52
N LEU A 15 -9.20 -7.13 -2.60
CA LEU A 15 -10.53 -7.64 -2.89
C LEU A 15 -11.52 -6.52 -3.15
N THR A 16 -11.46 -5.47 -2.36
CA THR A 16 -12.38 -4.35 -2.52
C THR A 16 -12.20 -3.69 -3.88
N LEU A 17 -10.97 -3.43 -4.28
CA LEU A 17 -10.73 -2.79 -5.56
C LEU A 17 -11.12 -3.69 -6.71
N ARG A 18 -10.88 -4.97 -6.58
CA ARG A 18 -11.26 -5.90 -7.62
C ARG A 18 -12.77 -5.96 -7.80
N LEU A 19 -13.49 -6.03 -6.68
CA LEU A 19 -14.94 -6.16 -6.73
C LEU A 19 -15.63 -4.86 -7.09
N ARG A 20 -15.10 -3.74 -6.67
CA ARG A 20 -15.76 -2.46 -6.87
C ARG A 20 -15.32 -1.72 -8.12
N LEU A 21 -14.06 -1.83 -8.48
CA LEU A 21 -13.52 -1.11 -9.63
C LEU A 21 -13.03 -2.02 -10.74
N GLY A 22 -13.06 -3.33 -10.51
CA GLY A 22 -12.52 -4.26 -11.48
C GLY A 22 -11.01 -4.12 -11.64
N ARG A 23 -10.35 -3.54 -10.65
CA ARG A 23 -8.93 -3.29 -10.71
C ARG A 23 -8.17 -4.33 -9.93
N VAL A 24 -7.09 -4.83 -10.53
CA VAL A 24 -6.24 -5.80 -9.87
C VAL A 24 -5.06 -5.07 -9.27
N VAL A 25 -4.87 -5.22 -7.96
CA VAL A 25 -3.71 -4.66 -7.26
C VAL A 25 -2.89 -5.79 -6.71
N ASP A 26 -1.59 -5.58 -6.68
CA ASP A 26 -0.68 -6.60 -6.20
C ASP A 26 -0.55 -6.48 -4.68
N ALA A 27 -1.07 -7.47 -3.97
CA ALA A 27 -1.05 -7.44 -2.52
C ALA A 27 0.38 -7.51 -1.97
N GLU A 28 1.27 -8.20 -2.66
CA GLU A 28 2.65 -8.26 -2.22
C GLU A 28 3.32 -6.90 -2.24
N TRP A 29 3.05 -6.11 -3.26
CA TRP A 29 3.59 -4.77 -3.34
C TRP A 29 2.99 -3.86 -2.29
N LEU A 30 1.72 -4.08 -1.96
CA LEU A 30 1.07 -3.28 -0.93
C LEU A 30 1.70 -3.44 0.45
N VAL A 31 2.35 -4.57 0.70
CA VAL A 31 2.96 -4.77 2.02
C VAL A 31 4.41 -4.33 2.08
N GLN A 32 4.99 -3.91 0.97
CA GLN A 32 6.40 -3.59 0.99
C GLN A 32 6.79 -2.30 0.25
N ASP A 33 5.96 -1.79 -0.62
CA ASP A 33 6.33 -0.62 -1.43
C ASP A 33 5.49 0.59 -1.06
N ALA A 34 6.10 1.55 -0.38
CA ALA A 34 5.39 2.74 0.06
C ALA A 34 4.85 3.56 -1.11
N SER A 35 5.60 3.64 -2.20
CA SER A 35 5.15 4.38 -3.37
C SER A 35 3.89 3.77 -3.96
N TYR A 36 3.86 2.45 -4.03
CA TYR A 36 2.71 1.75 -4.55
C TYR A 36 1.49 1.98 -3.66
N VAL A 37 1.70 1.91 -2.34
CA VAL A 37 0.62 2.16 -1.40
C VAL A 37 0.07 3.56 -1.58
N ARG A 38 0.92 4.55 -1.76
CA ARG A 38 0.48 5.92 -1.97
C ARG A 38 -0.34 6.08 -3.25
N GLU A 39 0.07 5.40 -4.31
CA GLU A 39 -0.67 5.45 -5.57
C GLU A 39 -2.06 4.85 -5.41
N ILE A 40 -2.14 3.69 -4.77
CA ILE A 40 -3.41 3.01 -4.58
C ILE A 40 -4.30 3.83 -3.63
N ARG A 41 -3.68 4.43 -2.61
CA ARG A 41 -4.42 5.29 -1.69
C ARG A 41 -5.04 6.48 -2.43
N ALA A 42 -4.28 7.10 -3.32
CA ALA A 42 -4.79 8.22 -4.09
C ALA A 42 -5.96 7.80 -4.97
N LEU A 43 -5.86 6.61 -5.55
CA LEU A 43 -6.95 6.07 -6.34
C LEU A 43 -8.22 5.91 -5.50
N CYS A 44 -8.07 5.33 -4.31
CA CYS A 44 -9.21 5.12 -3.42
C CYS A 44 -9.79 6.43 -2.92
N ALA A 45 -8.93 7.40 -2.65
CA ALA A 45 -9.39 8.69 -2.12
C ALA A 45 -10.26 9.45 -3.13
N ARG A 46 -10.11 9.15 -4.41
CA ARG A 46 -10.92 9.81 -5.44
C ARG A 46 -12.29 9.18 -5.60
N GLN A 47 -12.53 8.04 -4.99
CA GLN A 47 -13.81 7.38 -5.10
C GLN A 47 -14.78 7.95 -4.06
N GLU A 48 -16.03 8.08 -4.44
CA GLU A 48 -17.03 8.63 -3.53
C GLU A 48 -17.77 7.58 -2.72
N ASN A 49 -17.44 6.34 -2.93
CA ASN A 49 -18.09 5.24 -2.24
C ASN A 49 -17.53 5.10 -0.82
N PRO A 50 -18.39 5.04 0.21
CA PRO A 50 -17.92 4.92 1.60
C PRO A 50 -17.00 3.74 1.85
N GLN A 51 -17.12 2.68 1.07
CA GLN A 51 -16.23 1.53 1.25
C GLN A 51 -14.77 1.89 1.00
N PHE A 52 -14.53 2.90 0.18
CA PHE A 52 -13.17 3.30 -0.10
C PHE A 52 -12.54 4.10 1.04
N VAL A 53 -13.38 4.64 1.92
CA VAL A 53 -12.88 5.27 3.14
C VAL A 53 -12.15 4.22 3.98
N GLU A 54 -12.74 3.03 4.07
CA GLU A 54 -12.09 1.92 4.77
C GLU A 54 -10.78 1.55 4.10
N CYS A 55 -10.77 1.48 2.77
CA CYS A 55 -9.56 1.15 2.05
C CYS A 55 -8.47 2.18 2.30
N VAL A 56 -8.82 3.45 2.33
CA VAL A 56 -7.84 4.48 2.61
C VAL A 56 -7.24 4.29 4.01
N ALA A 57 -8.10 3.97 4.98
CA ALA A 57 -7.62 3.73 6.34
C ALA A 57 -6.67 2.54 6.40
N GLN A 58 -7.01 1.47 5.68
CA GLN A 58 -6.15 0.30 5.63
C GLN A 58 -4.82 0.62 4.98
N LEU A 59 -4.87 1.39 3.90
CA LEU A 59 -3.64 1.77 3.20
C LEU A 59 -2.77 2.69 4.05
N ASP A 60 -3.38 3.56 4.85
CA ASP A 60 -2.62 4.39 5.77
C ASP A 60 -1.89 3.53 6.80
N GLU A 61 -2.54 2.49 7.30
CA GLU A 61 -1.91 1.58 8.23
C GLU A 61 -0.76 0.82 7.58
N LEU A 62 -0.96 0.37 6.35
CA LEU A 62 0.10 -0.31 5.63
C LEU A 62 1.30 0.61 5.40
N LEU A 63 1.03 1.83 5.02
CA LEU A 63 2.08 2.80 4.79
C LEU A 63 2.86 3.06 6.08
N ALA A 64 2.15 3.24 7.18
CA ALA A 64 2.80 3.47 8.47
C ALA A 64 3.66 2.28 8.86
N ALA A 65 3.18 1.07 8.60
CA ALA A 65 3.95 -0.13 8.93
C ALA A 65 5.22 -0.23 8.08
N ILE A 66 5.11 0.07 6.80
CA ILE A 66 6.28 0.04 5.92
C ILE A 66 7.31 1.05 6.37
N LEU A 67 6.87 2.25 6.71
CA LEU A 67 7.78 3.30 7.14
C LEU A 67 8.37 3.02 8.51
N ALA A 68 7.59 2.40 9.38
CA ALA A 68 8.05 2.07 10.72
C ALA A 68 9.11 0.97 10.72
N ASP A 69 9.11 0.12 9.72
CA ASP A 69 10.13 -0.92 9.62
C ASP A 69 11.52 -0.32 9.42
N GLY A 70 11.57 0.96 9.08
CA GLY A 70 12.85 1.58 8.84
C GLY A 70 13.59 0.96 7.68
N THR A 71 12.90 0.19 6.88
CA THR A 71 13.52 -0.42 5.72
C THR A 71 13.65 0.65 4.68
N PRO A 72 14.81 1.25 4.54
CA PRO A 72 14.97 2.21 3.48
C PRO A 72 14.67 1.47 2.22
N ALA A 73 13.85 2.04 1.39
CA ALA A 73 13.58 1.43 0.12
C ALA A 73 14.94 1.09 -0.48
N PRO A 74 15.20 -0.17 -0.78
CA PRO A 74 16.48 -0.53 -1.36
C PRO A 74 16.82 0.28 -2.59
N ARG A 75 15.83 0.63 -3.34
CA ARG A 75 16.08 1.44 -4.53
C ARG A 75 16.52 2.84 -4.18
N ALA A 76 16.10 3.37 -3.05
CA ALA A 76 16.57 4.68 -2.64
C ALA A 76 18.04 4.62 -2.28
N LEU A 77 18.45 3.54 -1.66
CA LEU A 77 19.85 3.35 -1.38
C LEU A 77 20.67 3.21 -2.64
N VAL A 78 20.13 2.48 -3.58
CA VAL A 78 20.82 2.30 -4.86
C VAL A 78 21.00 3.64 -5.53
N ASP A 79 19.98 4.45 -5.53
CA ASP A 79 20.05 5.76 -6.13
C ASP A 79 21.13 6.60 -5.48
N ILE A 80 21.22 6.53 -4.18
CA ILE A 80 22.19 7.31 -3.46
C ILE A 80 23.59 6.82 -3.79
N ASP A 81 23.76 5.53 -3.81
CA ASP A 81 25.05 4.95 -4.11
C ASP A 81 25.53 5.35 -5.47
N LEU A 82 24.61 5.41 -6.40
CA LEU A 82 24.99 5.76 -7.75
C LEU A 82 25.46 7.19 -7.88
N CYS A 83 25.05 8.02 -6.96
CA CYS A 83 25.47 9.40 -6.97
C CYS A 83 26.92 9.55 -6.57
N LEU A 84 27.48 8.53 -6.05
CA LEU A 84 28.88 8.58 -5.69
C LEU A 84 29.76 8.48 -6.91
#